data_9021e9d1a925fbfbe064e5e563e887a2
#
_entry.id   9021e9d1a925fbfbe064e5e563e887a2
#
_cell.length_a   1.000
_cell.length_b   1.000
_cell.length_c   1.000
_cell.angle_alpha   90.00
_cell.angle_beta   90.00
_cell.angle_gamma   90.00
#
_symmetry.space_group_name_H-M   'P 1'
#
loop_
_entity.id
_entity.type
_entity.pdbx_description
1 polymer ?
#
loop_
_entity_poly.entity_id
_entity_poly.type
_entity_poly.pdbx_seq_one_letter_code
_entity_poly.pdbx_strand_id
1 'polypeptide(L)'
;MSRMALVIAFVPALIGPASAQKAEIEAANAKWTEFYNKGDFAGMASLYTDDAIALPNGSAMVQGRAAIEAMWKGILAEHVGDPKLTTLDVKPLGPSAAREIGTFSLKTKGPRSQEVSGKYVVVWEKVGNNWKLATDIWNDGN
;
A
#
# COMPACT_ATOMS: atom_id res chain seq x y z
N MET A 1 57.78 -12.62 -13.03
CA MET A 1 56.37 -12.98 -13.27
C MET A 1 55.48 -12.07 -12.40
N SER A 2 54.97 -10.98 -12.99
CA SER A 2 54.16 -9.98 -12.27
C SER A 2 52.69 -10.40 -12.31
N ARG A 3 52.08 -10.67 -11.15
CA ARG A 3 50.63 -10.95 -11.04
C ARG A 3 49.90 -9.62 -10.96
N MET A 4 49.25 -9.26 -12.05
CA MET A 4 48.34 -8.11 -12.11
C MET A 4 47.06 -8.49 -11.41
N ALA A 5 46.81 -7.94 -10.23
CA ALA A 5 45.55 -8.10 -9.52
C ALA A 5 44.48 -7.18 -10.17
N LEU A 6 43.46 -7.79 -10.74
CA LEU A 6 42.28 -7.09 -11.26
C LEU A 6 41.41 -6.63 -10.07
N VAL A 7 41.47 -5.35 -9.76
CA VAL A 7 40.57 -4.74 -8.78
C VAL A 7 39.24 -4.46 -9.50
N ILE A 8 38.22 -5.28 -9.25
CA ILE A 8 36.85 -5.02 -9.68
C ILE A 8 36.28 -3.95 -8.73
N ALA A 9 36.23 -2.71 -9.19
CA ALA A 9 35.53 -1.65 -8.49
C ALA A 9 34.03 -1.92 -8.56
N PHE A 10 33.43 -2.29 -7.44
CA PHE A 10 31.98 -2.38 -7.27
C PHE A 10 31.44 -0.95 -7.20
N VAL A 11 30.86 -0.44 -8.29
CA VAL A 11 30.14 0.83 -8.30
C VAL A 11 28.74 0.55 -7.81
N PRO A 12 28.34 1.03 -6.61
CA PRO A 12 26.94 0.90 -6.18
C PRO A 12 26.07 1.69 -7.13
N ALA A 13 25.06 1.04 -7.70
CA ALA A 13 24.06 1.71 -8.50
C ALA A 13 23.32 2.73 -7.62
N LEU A 14 23.43 4.01 -7.96
CA LEU A 14 22.66 5.07 -7.30
C LEU A 14 21.18 4.87 -7.64
N ILE A 15 20.40 4.35 -6.69
CA ILE A 15 18.96 4.26 -6.79
C ILE A 15 18.43 5.69 -6.76
N GLY A 16 17.76 6.13 -7.83
CA GLY A 16 17.17 7.45 -7.90
C GLY A 16 16.05 7.66 -6.86
N PRO A 17 15.72 8.91 -6.48
CA PRO A 17 14.73 9.20 -5.44
C PRO A 17 13.34 8.62 -5.73
N ALA A 18 12.90 8.55 -6.99
CA ALA A 18 11.63 7.94 -7.39
C ALA A 18 11.62 6.43 -7.12
N SER A 19 12.71 5.72 -7.41
CA SER A 19 12.85 4.28 -7.15
C SER A 19 12.91 3.99 -5.65
N ALA A 20 13.55 4.86 -4.86
CA ALA A 20 13.59 4.75 -3.41
C ALA A 20 12.19 4.93 -2.80
N GLN A 21 11.42 5.93 -3.23
CA GLN A 21 10.05 6.14 -2.77
C GLN A 21 9.15 4.96 -3.15
N LYS A 22 9.28 4.42 -4.37
CA LYS A 22 8.52 3.24 -4.79
C LYS A 22 8.80 2.05 -3.87
N ALA A 23 10.04 1.75 -3.57
CA ALA A 23 10.42 0.65 -2.69
C ALA A 23 9.87 0.83 -1.26
N GLU A 24 9.92 2.06 -0.72
CA GLU A 24 9.36 2.38 0.61
C GLU A 24 7.84 2.22 0.65
N ILE A 25 7.12 2.61 -0.42
CA ILE A 25 5.66 2.46 -0.54
C ILE A 25 5.28 0.99 -0.70
N GLU A 26 6.00 0.22 -1.51
CA GLU A 26 5.79 -1.23 -1.62
C GLU A 26 6.00 -1.95 -0.28
N ALA A 27 6.97 -1.50 0.54
CA ALA A 27 7.15 -2.01 1.89
C ALA A 27 5.98 -1.63 2.82
N ALA A 28 5.40 -0.44 2.70
CA ALA A 28 4.21 -0.03 3.42
C ALA A 28 2.98 -0.85 3.02
N ASN A 29 2.80 -1.14 1.73
CA ASN A 29 1.76 -2.03 1.21
C ASN A 29 1.91 -3.47 1.75
N ALA A 30 3.13 -3.98 1.85
CA ALA A 30 3.38 -5.29 2.44
C ALA A 30 2.97 -5.33 3.92
N LYS A 31 3.21 -4.26 4.67
CA LYS A 31 2.79 -4.13 6.06
C LYS A 31 1.27 -4.03 6.20
N TRP A 32 0.61 -3.31 5.30
CA TRP A 32 -0.85 -3.26 5.23
C TRP A 32 -1.44 -4.67 5.02
N THR A 33 -0.89 -5.44 4.06
CA THR A 33 -1.28 -6.84 3.79
C THR A 33 -1.06 -7.74 5.02
N GLU A 34 0.04 -7.56 5.74
CA GLU A 34 0.31 -8.30 6.98
C GLU A 34 -0.77 -8.04 8.05
N PHE A 35 -1.11 -6.77 8.32
CA PHE A 35 -2.16 -6.42 9.26
C PHE A 35 -3.53 -6.93 8.82
N TYR A 36 -3.84 -6.81 7.53
CA TYR A 36 -5.08 -7.36 6.96
C TYR A 36 -5.21 -8.86 7.24
N ASN A 37 -4.18 -9.65 6.96
CA ASN A 37 -4.17 -11.09 7.16
C ASN A 37 -4.29 -11.50 8.63
N LYS A 38 -3.82 -10.66 9.54
CA LYS A 38 -3.94 -10.86 10.99
C LYS A 38 -5.28 -10.39 11.57
N GLY A 39 -6.08 -9.65 10.80
CA GLY A 39 -7.26 -8.95 11.32
C GLY A 39 -6.90 -7.86 12.33
N ASP A 40 -5.71 -7.28 12.22
CA ASP A 40 -5.26 -6.19 13.07
C ASP A 40 -5.72 -4.84 12.50
N PHE A 41 -6.96 -4.49 12.80
CA PHE A 41 -7.59 -3.27 12.28
C PHE A 41 -6.95 -1.99 12.83
N ALA A 42 -6.52 -2.02 14.08
CA ALA A 42 -5.79 -0.91 14.69
C ALA A 42 -4.42 -0.72 14.00
N GLY A 43 -3.72 -1.82 13.70
CA GLY A 43 -2.51 -1.82 12.91
C GLY A 43 -2.74 -1.25 11.52
N MET A 44 -3.79 -1.67 10.82
CA MET A 44 -4.17 -1.11 9.51
C MET A 44 -4.42 0.39 9.60
N ALA A 45 -5.24 0.84 10.55
CA ALA A 45 -5.54 2.26 10.75
C ALA A 45 -4.28 3.09 11.07
N SER A 46 -3.30 2.50 11.74
CA SER A 46 -2.03 3.17 12.06
C SER A 46 -1.18 3.52 10.81
N LEU A 47 -1.45 2.88 9.68
CA LEU A 47 -0.80 3.17 8.40
C LEU A 47 -1.38 4.39 7.68
N TYR A 48 -2.48 4.93 8.15
CA TYR A 48 -3.12 6.13 7.64
C TYR A 48 -2.69 7.38 8.40
N THR A 49 -2.75 8.56 7.77
CA THR A 49 -2.61 9.84 8.48
C THR A 49 -3.80 10.05 9.41
N ASP A 50 -3.67 10.96 10.39
CA ASP A 50 -4.74 11.22 11.36
C ASP A 50 -6.02 11.72 10.71
N ASP A 51 -5.88 12.51 9.65
CA ASP A 51 -6.95 13.13 8.86
C ASP A 51 -7.24 12.41 7.54
N ALA A 52 -6.76 11.19 7.37
CA ALA A 52 -6.88 10.44 6.13
C ALA A 52 -8.33 10.30 5.66
N ILE A 53 -8.48 10.25 4.35
CA ILE A 53 -9.77 10.06 3.66
C ILE A 53 -9.73 8.75 2.89
N ALA A 54 -10.69 7.87 3.14
CA ALA A 54 -10.94 6.68 2.35
C ALA A 54 -12.24 6.82 1.55
N LEU A 55 -12.19 6.41 0.30
CA LEU A 55 -13.27 6.50 -0.68
C LEU A 55 -13.60 5.08 -1.18
N PRO A 56 -14.31 4.29 -0.36
CA PRO A 56 -14.62 2.91 -0.70
C PRO A 56 -15.60 2.81 -1.86
N ASN A 57 -15.44 1.75 -2.67
CA ASN A 57 -16.34 1.47 -3.78
C ASN A 57 -17.79 1.31 -3.31
N GLY A 58 -18.71 2.06 -3.94
CA GLY A 58 -20.15 1.94 -3.69
C GLY A 58 -20.61 2.37 -2.29
N SER A 59 -19.76 3.03 -1.50
CA SER A 59 -20.05 3.46 -0.13
C SER A 59 -19.72 4.93 0.10
N ALA A 60 -20.16 5.48 1.22
CA ALA A 60 -19.86 6.84 1.60
C ALA A 60 -18.36 7.04 1.91
N MET A 61 -17.88 8.24 1.70
CA MET A 61 -16.55 8.67 2.11
C MET A 61 -16.36 8.51 3.62
N VAL A 62 -15.20 8.06 4.03
CA VAL A 62 -14.81 7.84 5.43
C VAL A 62 -13.62 8.73 5.76
N GLN A 63 -13.67 9.42 6.90
CA GLN A 63 -12.60 10.34 7.31
C GLN A 63 -12.10 10.04 8.72
N GLY A 64 -10.79 10.03 8.87
CA GLY A 64 -10.08 9.84 10.12
C GLY A 64 -9.86 8.37 10.50
N ARG A 65 -8.83 8.13 11.32
CA ARG A 65 -8.37 6.77 11.66
C ARG A 65 -9.44 5.89 12.29
N ALA A 66 -10.21 6.40 13.25
CA ALA A 66 -11.20 5.58 13.95
C ALA A 66 -12.32 5.09 13.00
N ALA A 67 -12.75 5.96 12.09
CA ALA A 67 -13.74 5.59 11.09
C ALA A 67 -13.17 4.62 10.04
N ILE A 68 -11.90 4.78 9.65
CA ILE A 68 -11.19 3.88 8.74
C ILE A 68 -11.00 2.51 9.39
N GLU A 69 -10.66 2.43 10.67
CA GLU A 69 -10.59 1.17 11.42
C GLU A 69 -11.93 0.42 11.41
N ALA A 70 -13.02 1.11 11.70
CA ALA A 70 -14.38 0.55 11.67
C ALA A 70 -14.78 0.08 10.25
N MET A 71 -14.41 0.84 9.23
CA MET A 71 -14.63 0.47 7.82
C MET A 71 -13.93 -0.85 7.47
N TRP A 72 -12.63 -0.98 7.78
CA TRP A 72 -11.87 -2.20 7.49
C TRP A 72 -12.40 -3.41 8.25
N LYS A 73 -12.82 -3.22 9.51
CA LYS A 73 -13.48 -4.26 10.29
C LYS A 73 -14.76 -4.77 9.61
N GLY A 74 -15.57 -3.87 9.03
CA GLY A 74 -16.75 -4.23 8.25
C GLY A 74 -16.41 -4.98 6.97
N ILE A 75 -15.42 -4.50 6.20
CA ILE A 75 -14.98 -5.13 4.96
C ILE A 75 -14.43 -6.54 5.22
N LEU A 76 -13.58 -6.72 6.23
CA LEU A 76 -13.02 -8.02 6.56
C LEU A 76 -14.06 -9.01 7.12
N ALA A 77 -15.21 -8.53 7.59
CA ALA A 77 -16.31 -9.44 7.93
C ALA A 77 -16.83 -10.21 6.72
N GLU A 78 -16.71 -9.66 5.51
CA GLU A 78 -17.22 -10.22 4.26
C GLU A 78 -16.13 -10.84 3.36
N HIS A 79 -14.84 -10.52 3.60
CA HIS A 79 -13.73 -10.97 2.76
C HIS A 79 -12.75 -11.84 3.55
N VAL A 80 -12.16 -12.81 2.87
CA VAL A 80 -11.14 -13.71 3.44
C VAL A 80 -9.75 -13.21 3.06
N GLY A 81 -8.77 -13.57 3.87
CA GLY A 81 -7.37 -13.17 3.71
C GLY A 81 -6.76 -13.46 2.35
N ASP A 82 -5.47 -13.19 2.23
CA ASP A 82 -4.64 -13.25 1.05
C ASP A 82 -4.91 -12.11 0.03
N PRO A 83 -5.00 -10.85 0.50
CA PRO A 83 -5.05 -9.71 -0.41
C PRO A 83 -3.76 -9.63 -1.20
N LYS A 84 -3.87 -9.36 -2.50
CA LYS A 84 -2.73 -9.07 -3.36
C LYS A 84 -2.81 -7.62 -3.81
N LEU A 85 -1.79 -6.87 -3.48
CA LEU A 85 -1.60 -5.50 -3.95
C LEU A 85 -0.46 -5.49 -4.96
N THR A 86 -0.67 -4.88 -6.10
CA THR A 86 0.35 -4.72 -7.14
C THR A 86 0.52 -3.24 -7.46
N THR A 87 1.65 -2.68 -7.07
CA THR A 87 2.03 -1.30 -7.41
C THR A 87 2.40 -1.21 -8.88
N LEU A 88 1.65 -0.45 -9.65
CA LEU A 88 1.92 -0.24 -11.09
C LEU A 88 2.77 1.00 -11.32
N ASP A 89 2.50 2.09 -10.62
CA ASP A 89 3.20 3.37 -10.78
C ASP A 89 3.27 4.11 -9.45
N VAL A 90 4.43 4.70 -9.17
CA VAL A 90 4.63 5.65 -8.07
C VAL A 90 5.22 6.93 -8.63
N LYS A 91 4.49 8.02 -8.51
CA LYS A 91 4.93 9.35 -8.91
C LYS A 91 5.26 10.18 -7.69
N PRO A 92 6.52 10.62 -7.51
CA PRO A 92 6.87 11.58 -6.48
C PRO A 92 6.10 12.90 -6.68
N LEU A 93 5.54 13.43 -5.60
CA LEU A 93 4.89 14.75 -5.53
C LEU A 93 5.70 15.70 -4.63
N GLY A 94 6.97 15.43 -4.47
CA GLY A 94 7.90 16.09 -3.59
C GLY A 94 8.60 15.09 -2.66
N PRO A 95 9.45 15.56 -1.73
CA PRO A 95 10.20 14.68 -0.82
C PRO A 95 9.32 13.97 0.22
N SER A 96 8.13 14.51 0.50
CA SER A 96 7.23 14.04 1.56
C SER A 96 5.84 13.62 1.06
N ALA A 97 5.64 13.53 -0.26
CA ALA A 97 4.38 13.08 -0.85
C ALA A 97 4.61 12.28 -2.12
N ALA A 98 3.73 11.33 -2.37
CA ALA A 98 3.73 10.52 -3.59
C ALA A 98 2.31 10.07 -3.95
N ARG A 99 2.07 9.83 -5.24
CA ARG A 99 0.88 9.18 -5.74
C ARG A 99 1.23 7.77 -6.18
N GLU A 100 0.48 6.79 -5.71
CA GLU A 100 0.54 5.41 -6.18
C GLU A 100 -0.70 5.08 -7.03
N ILE A 101 -0.50 4.30 -8.08
CA ILE A 101 -1.55 3.59 -8.82
C ILE A 101 -1.25 2.10 -8.73
N GLY A 102 -2.24 1.30 -8.39
CA GLY A 102 -2.10 -0.14 -8.30
C GLY A 102 -3.37 -0.90 -8.59
N THR A 103 -3.24 -2.22 -8.52
CA THR A 103 -4.36 -3.17 -8.62
C THR A 103 -4.39 -4.04 -7.37
N PHE A 104 -5.56 -4.53 -7.05
CA PHE A 104 -5.76 -5.46 -5.94
C PHE A 104 -6.58 -6.67 -6.35
N SER A 105 -6.41 -7.77 -5.61
CA SER A 105 -7.36 -8.87 -5.61
C SER A 105 -7.59 -9.38 -4.19
N LEU A 106 -8.82 -9.78 -3.91
CA LEU A 106 -9.30 -10.31 -2.64
C LEU A 106 -10.21 -11.51 -2.90
N LYS A 107 -10.36 -12.37 -1.90
CA LYS A 107 -11.34 -13.48 -1.96
C LYS A 107 -12.52 -13.19 -1.04
N THR A 108 -13.73 -13.47 -1.51
CA THR A 108 -14.94 -13.42 -0.68
C THR A 108 -15.02 -14.64 0.24
N LYS A 109 -15.72 -14.51 1.37
CA LYS A 109 -16.01 -15.62 2.28
C LYS A 109 -17.11 -16.53 1.73
N GLY A 110 -17.10 -17.78 2.16
CA GLY A 110 -18.18 -18.74 1.98
C GLY A 110 -17.83 -19.87 1.00
N PRO A 111 -18.77 -20.83 0.81
CA PRO A 111 -18.54 -22.04 0.02
C PRO A 111 -18.40 -21.77 -1.49
N ARG A 112 -18.81 -20.58 -1.95
CA ARG A 112 -18.64 -20.11 -3.32
C ARG A 112 -17.68 -18.91 -3.34
N SER A 113 -16.51 -19.08 -2.70
CA SER A 113 -15.48 -18.03 -2.70
C SER A 113 -15.17 -17.60 -4.13
N GLN A 114 -15.27 -16.28 -4.37
CA GLN A 114 -14.94 -15.63 -5.63
C GLN A 114 -13.79 -14.67 -5.42
N GLU A 115 -12.97 -14.49 -6.45
CA GLU A 115 -11.98 -13.43 -6.48
C GLU A 115 -12.65 -12.13 -6.91
N VAL A 116 -12.46 -11.08 -6.08
CA VAL A 116 -12.80 -9.70 -6.40
C VAL A 116 -11.51 -8.98 -6.71
N SER A 117 -11.44 -8.33 -7.85
CA SER A 117 -10.27 -7.54 -8.26
C SER A 117 -10.68 -6.14 -8.66
N GLY A 118 -9.72 -5.25 -8.59
CA GLY A 118 -9.94 -3.85 -8.95
C GLY A 118 -8.65 -3.05 -8.99
N LYS A 119 -8.80 -1.76 -8.97
CA LYS A 119 -7.71 -0.78 -9.06
C LYS A 119 -7.85 0.28 -7.99
N TYR A 120 -6.71 0.86 -7.61
CA TYR A 120 -6.68 1.88 -6.58
C TYR A 120 -5.71 3.02 -6.91
N VAL A 121 -5.96 4.14 -6.29
CA VAL A 121 -5.03 5.28 -6.20
C VAL A 121 -4.86 5.63 -4.74
N VAL A 122 -3.62 5.77 -4.31
CA VAL A 122 -3.27 6.26 -2.97
C VAL A 122 -2.41 7.51 -3.11
N VAL A 123 -2.76 8.54 -2.35
CA VAL A 123 -1.86 9.65 -2.05
C VAL A 123 -1.19 9.34 -0.72
N TRP A 124 0.12 9.25 -0.75
CA TRP A 124 0.98 8.97 0.39
C TRP A 124 1.60 10.25 0.92
N GLU A 125 1.68 10.39 2.23
CA GLU A 125 2.41 11.44 2.92
C GLU A 125 3.44 10.83 3.88
N LYS A 126 4.63 11.41 3.90
CA LYS A 126 5.70 10.99 4.81
C LYS A 126 5.54 11.73 6.14
N VAL A 127 5.27 10.98 7.20
CA VAL A 127 5.15 11.48 8.57
C VAL A 127 6.34 10.95 9.37
N GLY A 128 7.28 11.83 9.72
CA GLY A 128 8.60 11.40 10.22
C GLY A 128 9.32 10.58 9.15
N ASN A 129 9.67 9.33 9.47
CA ASN A 129 10.33 8.41 8.54
C ASN A 129 9.37 7.39 7.91
N ASN A 130 8.05 7.54 8.11
CA ASN A 130 7.06 6.56 7.66
C ASN A 130 6.14 7.14 6.60
N TRP A 131 5.94 6.40 5.52
CA TRP A 131 4.89 6.67 4.56
C TRP A 131 3.54 6.26 5.11
N LYS A 132 2.56 7.16 5.03
CA LYS A 132 1.18 6.99 5.51
C LYS A 132 0.21 7.22 4.36
N LEU A 133 -0.87 6.45 4.32
CA LEU A 133 -1.98 6.70 3.40
C LEU A 133 -2.72 7.96 3.85
N ALA A 134 -2.75 8.99 3.00
CA ALA A 134 -3.50 10.23 3.25
C ALA A 134 -4.84 10.23 2.53
N THR A 135 -4.87 9.72 1.29
CA THR A 135 -6.11 9.52 0.53
C THR A 135 -6.04 8.15 -0.14
N ASP A 136 -7.09 7.38 0.02
CA ASP A 136 -7.19 6.01 -0.48
C ASP A 136 -8.52 5.82 -1.20
N ILE A 137 -8.47 5.61 -2.50
CA ILE A 137 -9.65 5.36 -3.33
C ILE A 137 -9.48 4.06 -4.11
N TRP A 138 -10.50 3.23 -4.11
CA TRP A 138 -10.53 2.02 -4.93
C TRP A 138 -11.90 1.77 -5.54
N ASN A 139 -11.89 1.02 -6.60
CA ASN A 139 -13.10 0.51 -7.23
C ASN A 139 -12.88 -0.90 -7.75
N ASP A 140 -13.92 -1.72 -7.69
CA ASP A 140 -13.94 -3.05 -8.27
C ASP A 140 -14.03 -2.98 -9.79
N GLY A 141 -13.56 -4.05 -10.44
CA GLY A 141 -13.58 -4.18 -11.89
C GLY A 141 -12.28 -3.75 -12.59
N ASN A 142 -12.13 -4.23 -13.79
CA ASN A 142 -10.96 -4.00 -14.65
C ASN A 142 -11.15 -2.76 -15.53
#